data_2334f56fabc805f3e79325d6816d382a
#
_entry.id   2334f56fabc805f3e79325d6816d382a
#
_cell.length_a   1.000
_cell.length_b   1.000
_cell.length_c   1.000
_cell.angle_alpha   90.00
_cell.angle_beta   90.00
_cell.angle_gamma   90.00
#
_symmetry.space_group_name_H-M   'P 1'
#
loop_
_entity.id
_entity.type
_entity.pdbx_description
1 polymer ?
#
loop_
_entity_poly.entity_id
_entity_poly.type
_entity_poly.pdbx_seq_one_letter_code
_entity_poly.pdbx_strand_id
1 'polypeptide(L)'
;MSVGGFFSSGFTRQPKGLVGYVLTAYAALFVLWSAYAAVFSRLDALVLVTLFLSFMLVLVFSTIAAVSERPEDDPEGIPVYDWFFVLFSICCGVYFALNADAIATRITLLDPLSVTDITFASLLIILCLEVCRRTVGLLLTGIVICFMVYNLYGHVLPAPFGHGYIGFEHFLDIMIFTTDGLFGTPLRVAATYVLLFVLFGTFLANAGGGEFFNNLAASVAGARVGGPAKIAVVSSGLYGTISGSPTSDVVTTGSITIPMMKKIGYPATVAGAVEVAASTGGSILPPVIGSAAFKIGRAHV
;
A
#
# COMPACT_ATOMS: atom_id res chain seq x y z
N MET A 1 4.52 24.35 -13.52
CA MET A 1 4.38 23.40 -12.38
C MET A 1 4.14 24.24 -11.13
N SER A 2 2.96 24.14 -10.51
CA SER A 2 2.73 24.81 -9.23
C SER A 2 3.51 24.06 -8.14
N VAL A 3 4.22 24.82 -7.30
CA VAL A 3 4.98 24.24 -6.18
C VAL A 3 4.06 23.40 -5.27
N GLY A 4 2.77 23.79 -5.16
CA GLY A 4 1.76 23.06 -4.38
C GLY A 4 1.47 21.64 -4.87
N GLY A 5 1.51 21.40 -6.19
CA GLY A 5 1.26 20.06 -6.75
C GLY A 5 2.32 19.01 -6.44
N PHE A 6 3.53 19.43 -6.06
CA PHE A 6 4.60 18.52 -5.64
C PHE A 6 4.42 18.03 -4.18
N PHE A 7 3.70 18.78 -3.36
CA PHE A 7 3.48 18.46 -1.95
C PHE A 7 2.31 17.50 -1.68
N SER A 8 1.44 17.29 -2.66
CA SER A 8 0.31 16.36 -2.57
C SER A 8 0.62 15.01 -3.23
N SER A 9 -0.24 14.01 -3.01
CA SER A 9 -0.13 12.70 -3.66
C SER A 9 -0.24 12.81 -5.17
N GLY A 10 0.44 11.94 -5.91
CA GLY A 10 0.39 11.89 -7.37
C GLY A 10 -0.97 11.42 -7.90
N PHE A 11 -1.31 11.82 -9.13
CA PHE A 11 -2.49 11.28 -9.80
C PHE A 11 -2.21 9.92 -10.45
N THR A 12 -3.25 9.09 -10.57
CA THR A 12 -3.15 7.80 -11.25
C THR A 12 -3.21 7.99 -12.76
N ARG A 13 -2.16 7.55 -13.46
CA ARG A 13 -2.10 7.51 -14.92
C ARG A 13 -2.83 6.28 -15.45
N GLN A 14 -3.43 6.41 -16.62
CA GLN A 14 -3.96 5.31 -17.41
C GLN A 14 -3.25 5.29 -18.76
N PRO A 15 -2.05 4.68 -18.85
CA PRO A 15 -1.32 4.62 -20.10
C PRO A 15 -2.14 3.91 -21.16
N LYS A 16 -2.23 4.53 -22.36
CA LYS A 16 -2.96 3.96 -23.50
C LYS A 16 -2.01 3.25 -24.45
N GLY A 17 -2.56 2.52 -25.40
CA GLY A 17 -1.81 1.81 -26.44
C GLY A 17 -1.00 0.64 -25.91
N LEU A 18 0.11 0.35 -26.54
CA LEU A 18 0.96 -0.82 -26.28
C LEU A 18 1.48 -0.83 -24.83
N VAL A 19 1.87 0.32 -24.30
CA VAL A 19 2.35 0.45 -22.91
C VAL A 19 1.26 0.06 -21.91
N GLY A 20 0.01 0.48 -22.15
CA GLY A 20 -1.12 0.10 -21.31
C GLY A 20 -1.37 -1.42 -21.30
N TYR A 21 -1.30 -2.06 -22.47
CA TYR A 21 -1.43 -3.53 -22.58
C TYR A 21 -0.29 -4.26 -21.84
N VAL A 22 0.94 -3.81 -22.00
CA VAL A 22 2.10 -4.40 -21.31
C VAL A 22 1.98 -4.27 -19.80
N LEU A 23 1.57 -3.10 -19.29
CA LEU A 23 1.36 -2.89 -17.85
C LEU A 23 0.20 -3.73 -17.30
N THR A 24 -0.89 -3.85 -18.05
CA THR A 24 -2.01 -4.71 -17.66
C THR A 24 -1.59 -6.17 -17.60
N ALA A 25 -0.85 -6.65 -18.59
CA ALA A 25 -0.31 -8.00 -18.60
C ALA A 25 0.68 -8.22 -17.44
N TYR A 26 1.56 -7.25 -17.20
CA TYR A 26 2.49 -7.29 -16.07
C TYR A 26 1.76 -7.34 -14.72
N ALA A 27 0.74 -6.50 -14.52
CA ALA A 27 -0.07 -6.51 -13.31
C ALA A 27 -0.81 -7.84 -13.11
N ALA A 28 -1.39 -8.40 -14.19
CA ALA A 28 -2.05 -9.69 -14.16
C ALA A 28 -1.08 -10.82 -13.79
N LEU A 29 0.09 -10.86 -14.42
CA LEU A 29 1.14 -11.84 -14.11
C LEU A 29 1.62 -11.70 -12.67
N PHE A 30 1.81 -10.47 -12.19
CA PHE A 30 2.19 -10.22 -10.80
C PHE A 30 1.14 -10.74 -9.81
N VAL A 31 -0.15 -10.46 -10.04
CA VAL A 31 -1.24 -10.93 -9.19
C VAL A 31 -1.30 -12.46 -9.18
N LEU A 32 -1.22 -13.10 -10.34
CA LEU A 32 -1.22 -14.57 -10.45
C LEU A 32 -0.01 -15.19 -9.77
N TRP A 33 1.18 -14.62 -9.97
CA TRP A 33 2.40 -15.08 -9.30
C TRP A 33 2.30 -14.92 -7.80
N SER A 34 1.84 -13.77 -7.30
CA SER A 34 1.70 -13.51 -5.87
C SER A 34 0.67 -14.43 -5.21
N ALA A 35 -0.45 -14.69 -5.88
CA ALA A 35 -1.46 -15.63 -5.40
C ALA A 35 -0.90 -17.05 -5.34
N TYR A 36 -0.19 -17.49 -6.37
CA TYR A 36 0.49 -18.78 -6.39
C TYR A 36 1.57 -18.86 -5.30
N ALA A 37 2.40 -17.83 -5.20
CA ALA A 37 3.49 -17.78 -4.23
C ALA A 37 2.98 -17.80 -2.78
N ALA A 38 1.90 -17.09 -2.46
CA ALA A 38 1.33 -17.04 -1.13
C ALA A 38 0.74 -18.39 -0.67
N VAL A 39 0.24 -19.23 -1.60
CA VAL A 39 -0.44 -20.48 -1.27
C VAL A 39 0.47 -21.70 -1.44
N PHE A 40 1.25 -21.76 -2.51
CA PHE A 40 1.95 -22.98 -2.93
C PHE A 40 3.47 -22.88 -2.87
N SER A 41 4.04 -21.66 -2.82
CA SER A 41 5.49 -21.55 -2.92
C SER A 41 6.17 -21.88 -1.60
N ARG A 42 7.33 -22.56 -1.73
CA ARG A 42 8.28 -22.79 -0.63
C ARG A 42 9.45 -21.82 -0.67
N LEU A 43 9.24 -20.67 -1.32
CA LEU A 43 10.25 -19.62 -1.37
C LEU A 43 10.57 -19.13 0.05
N ASP A 44 11.82 -18.81 0.27
CA ASP A 44 12.21 -18.13 1.50
C ASP A 44 11.40 -16.81 1.65
N ALA A 45 11.05 -16.50 2.88
CA ALA A 45 10.23 -15.34 3.19
C ALA A 45 10.86 -14.03 2.69
N LEU A 46 12.18 -13.94 2.71
CA LEU A 46 12.91 -12.78 2.25
C LEU A 46 12.80 -12.62 0.72
N VAL A 47 12.97 -13.72 -0.03
CA VAL A 47 12.82 -13.74 -1.50
C VAL A 47 11.41 -13.31 -1.90
N LEU A 48 10.40 -13.88 -1.24
CA LEU A 48 9.00 -13.56 -1.51
C LEU A 48 8.73 -12.07 -1.36
N VAL A 49 9.13 -11.50 -0.22
CA VAL A 49 8.86 -10.10 0.12
C VAL A 49 9.65 -9.14 -0.78
N THR A 50 10.88 -9.49 -1.11
CA THR A 50 11.73 -8.70 -2.01
C THR A 50 11.17 -8.62 -3.41
N LEU A 51 10.78 -9.76 -3.98
CA LEU A 51 10.16 -9.82 -5.29
C LEU A 51 8.82 -9.06 -5.29
N PHE A 52 7.99 -9.28 -4.28
CA PHE A 52 6.74 -8.55 -4.11
C PHE A 52 6.95 -7.03 -4.12
N LEU A 53 7.90 -6.53 -3.31
CA LEU A 53 8.22 -5.11 -3.26
C LEU A 53 8.69 -4.59 -4.62
N SER A 54 9.59 -5.30 -5.28
CA SER A 54 10.09 -4.91 -6.59
C SER A 54 8.97 -4.81 -7.63
N PHE A 55 8.07 -5.79 -7.70
CA PHE A 55 6.91 -5.75 -8.58
C PHE A 55 5.99 -4.56 -8.28
N MET A 56 5.74 -4.28 -6.99
CA MET A 56 4.91 -3.15 -6.57
C MET A 56 5.57 -1.81 -6.92
N LEU A 57 6.88 -1.65 -6.72
CA LEU A 57 7.62 -0.44 -7.09
C LEU A 57 7.50 -0.16 -8.59
N VAL A 58 7.68 -1.17 -9.44
CA VAL A 58 7.51 -1.06 -10.90
C VAL A 58 6.09 -0.59 -11.25
N LEU A 59 5.06 -1.18 -10.66
CA LEU A 59 3.66 -0.77 -10.89
C LEU A 59 3.42 0.67 -10.44
N VAL A 60 3.87 1.04 -9.26
CA VAL A 60 3.66 2.40 -8.72
C VAL A 60 4.34 3.45 -9.60
N PHE A 61 5.60 3.26 -9.98
CA PHE A 61 6.30 4.22 -10.85
C PHE A 61 5.71 4.30 -12.26
N SER A 62 5.11 3.23 -12.73
CA SER A 62 4.44 3.21 -14.04
C SER A 62 3.04 3.85 -14.01
N THR A 63 2.32 3.75 -12.87
CA THR A 63 0.90 4.15 -12.79
C THR A 63 0.67 5.42 -12.00
N ILE A 64 1.54 5.81 -11.07
CA ILE A 64 1.37 6.99 -10.23
C ILE A 64 2.36 8.08 -10.63
N ALA A 65 1.82 9.24 -10.99
CA ALA A 65 2.61 10.40 -11.39
C ALA A 65 3.38 11.00 -10.20
N ALA A 66 4.48 11.71 -10.50
CA ALA A 66 5.23 12.45 -9.51
C ALA A 66 4.53 13.74 -9.03
N VAL A 67 3.48 14.19 -9.75
CA VAL A 67 2.75 15.45 -9.53
C VAL A 67 1.27 15.16 -9.32
N SER A 68 0.59 15.99 -8.54
CA SER A 68 -0.82 15.82 -8.16
C SER A 68 -1.80 16.27 -9.25
N GLU A 69 -1.46 17.32 -9.99
CA GLU A 69 -2.33 17.87 -11.04
C GLU A 69 -1.92 17.31 -12.39
N ARG A 70 -2.90 16.84 -13.15
CA ARG A 70 -2.67 16.40 -14.52
C ARG A 70 -2.40 17.66 -15.37
N PRO A 71 -1.22 17.81 -16.01
CA PRO A 71 -0.98 18.88 -16.95
C PRO A 71 -1.97 18.77 -18.12
N GLU A 72 -2.43 19.91 -18.66
CA GLU A 72 -3.32 19.92 -19.84
C GLU A 72 -2.69 19.23 -21.06
N ASP A 73 -1.35 19.27 -21.14
CA ASP A 73 -0.53 18.64 -22.20
C ASP A 73 0.14 17.34 -21.74
N ASP A 74 -0.44 16.58 -20.79
CA ASP A 74 0.16 15.34 -20.30
C ASP A 74 0.28 14.33 -21.45
N PRO A 75 1.50 13.98 -21.89
CA PRO A 75 1.67 12.95 -22.88
C PRO A 75 1.07 11.65 -22.33
N GLU A 76 0.26 10.95 -23.14
CA GLU A 76 -0.41 9.69 -22.76
C GLU A 76 0.56 8.56 -22.39
N GLY A 77 1.83 8.86 -22.11
CA GLY A 77 2.93 7.94 -21.84
C GLY A 77 3.57 8.12 -20.46
N ILE A 78 4.45 7.19 -20.12
CA ILE A 78 5.29 7.25 -18.92
C ILE A 78 6.48 8.18 -19.23
N PRO A 79 6.72 9.23 -18.44
CA PRO A 79 7.88 10.11 -18.61
C PRO A 79 9.20 9.35 -18.50
N VAL A 80 10.23 9.83 -19.20
CA VAL A 80 11.54 9.17 -19.25
C VAL A 80 12.16 8.98 -17.86
N TYR A 81 11.97 9.94 -16.96
CA TYR A 81 12.50 9.83 -15.59
C TYR A 81 11.85 8.68 -14.79
N ASP A 82 10.58 8.34 -15.05
CA ASP A 82 9.91 7.23 -14.37
C ASP A 82 10.42 5.87 -14.87
N TRP A 83 10.90 5.79 -16.12
CA TRP A 83 11.58 4.60 -16.61
C TRP A 83 12.90 4.31 -15.89
N PHE A 84 13.63 5.35 -15.44
CA PHE A 84 14.79 5.14 -14.58
C PHE A 84 14.40 4.54 -13.23
N PHE A 85 13.33 5.03 -12.61
CA PHE A 85 12.83 4.45 -11.36
C PHE A 85 12.37 3.00 -11.54
N VAL A 86 11.70 2.69 -12.64
CA VAL A 86 11.32 1.31 -13.00
C VAL A 86 12.55 0.42 -13.15
N LEU A 87 13.55 0.88 -13.90
CA LEU A 87 14.80 0.14 -14.09
C LEU A 87 15.51 -0.13 -12.77
N PHE A 88 15.67 0.90 -11.93
CA PHE A 88 16.30 0.75 -10.61
C PHE A 88 15.51 -0.18 -9.69
N SER A 89 14.18 -0.16 -9.74
CA SER A 89 13.33 -1.08 -8.98
C SER A 89 13.55 -2.53 -9.40
N ILE A 90 13.68 -2.80 -10.70
CA ILE A 90 13.99 -4.12 -11.21
C ILE A 90 15.41 -4.55 -10.79
N CYS A 91 16.40 -3.67 -10.93
CA CYS A 91 17.77 -3.96 -10.52
C CYS A 91 17.86 -4.30 -9.03
N CYS A 92 17.20 -3.52 -8.16
CA CYS A 92 17.12 -3.82 -6.73
C CYS A 92 16.47 -5.18 -6.47
N GLY A 93 15.32 -5.46 -7.11
CA GLY A 93 14.63 -6.74 -6.95
C GLY A 93 15.48 -7.93 -7.35
N VAL A 94 16.15 -7.85 -8.49
CA VAL A 94 17.06 -8.89 -8.96
C VAL A 94 18.24 -9.06 -8.02
N TYR A 95 18.86 -7.95 -7.58
CA TYR A 95 20.00 -8.00 -6.68
C TYR A 95 19.65 -8.71 -5.36
N PHE A 96 18.59 -8.28 -4.68
CA PHE A 96 18.19 -8.88 -3.41
C PHE A 96 17.68 -10.32 -3.56
N ALA A 97 17.01 -10.65 -4.68
CA ALA A 97 16.54 -12.01 -4.93
C ALA A 97 17.72 -12.98 -5.19
N LEU A 98 18.75 -12.55 -5.92
CA LEU A 98 19.94 -13.38 -6.19
C LEU A 98 20.82 -13.56 -4.95
N ASN A 99 20.86 -12.60 -4.04
CA ASN A 99 21.67 -12.63 -2.83
C ASN A 99 20.87 -13.04 -1.57
N ALA A 100 19.62 -13.49 -1.73
CA ALA A 100 18.73 -13.76 -0.61
C ALA A 100 19.30 -14.81 0.37
N ASP A 101 19.91 -15.88 -0.14
CA ASP A 101 20.54 -16.92 0.71
C ASP A 101 21.73 -16.36 1.50
N ALA A 102 22.56 -15.53 0.84
CA ALA A 102 23.69 -14.88 1.51
C ALA A 102 23.21 -13.88 2.58
N ILE A 103 22.13 -13.16 2.31
CA ILE A 103 21.51 -12.23 3.27
C ILE A 103 20.88 -12.99 4.45
N ALA A 104 20.21 -14.11 4.19
CA ALA A 104 19.55 -14.92 5.22
C ALA A 104 20.55 -15.61 6.17
N THR A 105 21.74 -15.95 5.69
CA THR A 105 22.80 -16.58 6.51
C THR A 105 23.73 -15.58 7.18
N ARG A 106 23.59 -14.31 6.88
CA ARG A 106 24.43 -13.23 7.39
C ARG A 106 24.19 -12.98 8.88
N ILE A 107 25.27 -12.74 9.62
CA ILE A 107 25.20 -12.35 11.03
C ILE A 107 25.13 -10.81 11.09
N THR A 108 23.95 -10.31 11.45
CA THR A 108 23.69 -8.87 11.58
C THR A 108 24.73 -8.19 12.47
N LEU A 109 25.25 -7.06 12.03
CA LEU A 109 26.26 -6.23 12.72
C LEU A 109 27.67 -6.84 12.87
N LEU A 110 27.88 -8.09 12.53
CA LEU A 110 29.19 -8.77 12.58
C LEU A 110 29.80 -8.89 11.19
N ASP A 111 29.02 -9.22 10.19
CA ASP A 111 29.49 -9.31 8.82
C ASP A 111 29.46 -7.92 8.16
N PRO A 112 30.58 -7.40 7.64
CA PRO A 112 30.62 -6.09 7.00
C PRO A 112 29.76 -6.08 5.74
N LEU A 113 29.11 -4.93 5.47
CA LEU A 113 28.39 -4.70 4.20
C LEU A 113 29.39 -4.47 3.06
N SER A 114 29.16 -5.11 1.93
CA SER A 114 29.92 -4.78 0.73
C SER A 114 29.47 -3.43 0.16
N VAL A 115 30.32 -2.81 -0.68
CA VAL A 115 29.96 -1.55 -1.36
C VAL A 115 28.71 -1.71 -2.21
N THR A 116 28.49 -2.89 -2.80
CA THR A 116 27.29 -3.21 -3.57
C THR A 116 26.06 -3.28 -2.66
N ASP A 117 26.15 -3.89 -1.48
CA ASP A 117 25.08 -3.95 -0.49
C ASP A 117 24.64 -2.54 -0.07
N ILE A 118 25.61 -1.69 0.29
CA ILE A 118 25.36 -0.30 0.70
C ILE A 118 24.66 0.48 -0.42
N THR A 119 25.11 0.28 -1.66
CA THR A 119 24.55 1.00 -2.82
C THR A 119 23.11 0.58 -3.08
N PHE A 120 22.83 -0.72 -3.17
CA PHE A 120 21.47 -1.22 -3.44
C PHE A 120 20.51 -0.98 -2.26
N ALA A 121 20.99 -1.08 -1.03
CA ALA A 121 20.19 -0.78 0.15
C ALA A 121 19.79 0.71 0.18
N SER A 122 20.75 1.61 -0.04
CA SER A 122 20.48 3.05 -0.10
C SER A 122 19.54 3.41 -1.25
N LEU A 123 19.72 2.80 -2.42
CA LEU A 123 18.86 2.99 -3.58
C LEU A 123 17.43 2.52 -3.28
N LEU A 124 17.25 1.37 -2.66
CA LEU A 124 15.93 0.84 -2.29
C LEU A 124 15.20 1.76 -1.30
N ILE A 125 15.90 2.30 -0.31
CA ILE A 125 15.32 3.29 0.63
C ILE A 125 14.84 4.53 -0.13
N ILE A 126 15.65 5.07 -1.04
CA ILE A 126 15.26 6.24 -1.84
C ILE A 126 14.03 5.93 -2.70
N LEU A 127 13.98 4.77 -3.35
CA LEU A 127 12.81 4.35 -4.13
C LEU A 127 11.55 4.24 -3.25
N CYS A 128 11.67 3.66 -2.07
CA CYS A 128 10.54 3.55 -1.13
C CYS A 128 10.07 4.91 -0.61
N LEU A 129 10.98 5.85 -0.32
CA LEU A 129 10.64 7.21 0.06
C LEU A 129 9.93 7.96 -1.08
N GLU A 130 10.39 7.80 -2.32
CA GLU A 130 9.75 8.41 -3.48
C GLU A 130 8.35 7.82 -3.73
N VAL A 131 8.16 6.51 -3.56
CA VAL A 131 6.83 5.88 -3.62
C VAL A 131 5.93 6.39 -2.50
N CYS A 132 6.44 6.49 -1.28
CA CYS A 132 5.68 7.05 -0.15
C CYS A 132 5.22 8.48 -0.45
N ARG A 133 6.10 9.33 -0.99
CA ARG A 133 5.77 10.69 -1.42
C ARG A 133 4.66 10.73 -2.47
N ARG A 134 4.73 9.85 -3.47
CA ARG A 134 3.74 9.79 -4.56
C ARG A 134 2.38 9.27 -4.12
N THR A 135 2.36 8.29 -3.22
CA THR A 135 1.12 7.61 -2.82
C THR A 135 0.40 8.29 -1.66
N VAL A 136 1.14 8.71 -0.65
CA VAL A 136 0.59 9.23 0.61
C VAL A 136 0.80 10.74 0.74
N GLY A 137 1.80 11.27 0.04
CA GLY A 137 2.13 12.69 0.06
C GLY A 137 3.32 13.04 0.95
N LEU A 138 3.75 14.30 0.86
CA LEU A 138 4.99 14.76 1.47
C LEU A 138 4.93 14.80 3.00
N LEU A 139 3.76 14.99 3.60
CA LEU A 139 3.63 15.10 5.06
C LEU A 139 4.12 13.82 5.76
N LEU A 140 3.60 12.67 5.35
CA LEU A 140 4.01 11.39 5.94
C LEU A 140 5.45 11.04 5.56
N THR A 141 5.86 11.28 4.33
CA THR A 141 7.24 11.07 3.89
C THR A 141 8.21 11.94 4.70
N GLY A 142 7.85 13.20 4.99
CA GLY A 142 8.65 14.09 5.84
C GLY A 142 8.80 13.56 7.27
N ILE A 143 7.74 13.00 7.84
CA ILE A 143 7.80 12.36 9.15
C ILE A 143 8.76 11.16 9.13
N VAL A 144 8.67 10.30 8.10
CA VAL A 144 9.58 9.15 7.94
C VAL A 144 11.04 9.61 7.83
N ILE A 145 11.31 10.61 6.98
CA ILE A 145 12.67 11.18 6.83
C ILE A 145 13.15 11.77 8.16
N CYS A 146 12.29 12.47 8.90
CA CYS A 146 12.64 13.02 10.20
C CYS A 146 13.09 11.94 11.19
N PHE A 147 12.36 10.80 11.24
CA PHE A 147 12.76 9.67 12.10
C PHE A 147 14.02 8.97 11.60
N MET A 148 14.24 8.88 10.29
CA MET A 148 15.50 8.34 9.75
C MET A 148 16.69 9.23 10.12
N VAL A 149 16.55 10.54 9.99
CA VAL A 149 17.56 11.52 10.40
C VAL A 149 17.81 11.45 11.91
N TYR A 150 16.73 11.34 12.70
CA TYR A 150 16.85 11.17 14.14
C TYR A 150 17.60 9.87 14.49
N ASN A 151 17.33 8.75 13.80
CA ASN A 151 18.05 7.49 14.01
C ASN A 151 19.56 7.62 13.76
N LEU A 152 19.98 8.40 12.76
CA LEU A 152 21.39 8.59 12.43
C LEU A 152 22.08 9.64 13.32
N TYR A 153 21.40 10.72 13.66
CA TYR A 153 21.98 11.89 14.32
C TYR A 153 21.47 12.12 15.76
N GLY A 154 20.55 11.32 16.26
CA GLY A 154 19.99 11.50 17.60
C GLY A 154 21.00 11.35 18.74
N HIS A 155 22.17 10.75 18.48
CA HIS A 155 23.27 10.69 19.44
C HIS A 155 23.85 12.07 19.82
N VAL A 156 23.59 13.11 19.01
CA VAL A 156 24.01 14.50 19.28
C VAL A 156 23.05 15.20 20.25
N LEU A 157 21.85 14.68 20.43
CA LEU A 157 20.84 15.30 21.27
C LEU A 157 21.12 15.06 22.76
N PRO A 158 20.80 16.05 23.64
CA PRO A 158 20.92 15.86 25.08
C PRO A 158 19.86 14.86 25.60
N ALA A 159 20.15 14.23 26.75
CA ALA A 159 19.17 13.41 27.44
C ALA A 159 17.90 14.24 27.78
N PRO A 160 16.68 13.67 27.68
CA PRO A 160 16.35 12.24 27.48
C PRO A 160 16.22 11.80 26.01
N PHE A 161 16.44 12.70 25.04
CA PHE A 161 16.21 12.41 23.62
C PHE A 161 17.42 11.80 22.89
N GLY A 162 18.60 11.86 23.50
CA GLY A 162 19.82 11.28 22.93
C GLY A 162 19.85 9.76 23.03
N HIS A 163 20.39 9.09 22.01
CA HIS A 163 20.68 7.66 22.00
C HIS A 163 22.15 7.38 21.64
N GLY A 164 22.59 6.11 21.73
CA GLY A 164 23.93 5.72 21.32
C GLY A 164 24.21 5.98 19.85
N TYR A 165 25.48 6.10 19.48
CA TYR A 165 25.89 6.31 18.08
C TYR A 165 25.47 5.12 17.20
N ILE A 166 24.79 5.43 16.09
CA ILE A 166 24.41 4.47 15.06
C ILE A 166 25.09 4.89 13.77
N GLY A 167 26.05 4.08 13.30
CA GLY A 167 26.71 4.32 12.01
C GLY A 167 25.78 4.05 10.83
N PHE A 168 26.09 4.63 9.68
CA PHE A 168 25.28 4.48 8.48
C PHE A 168 25.17 3.01 8.01
N GLU A 169 26.26 2.25 8.11
CA GLU A 169 26.23 0.80 7.79
C GLU A 169 25.31 0.03 8.74
N HIS A 170 25.39 0.33 10.04
CA HIS A 170 24.51 -0.26 11.05
C HIS A 170 23.03 0.05 10.76
N PHE A 171 22.73 1.30 10.39
CA PHE A 171 21.39 1.71 9.99
C PHE A 171 20.88 0.93 8.78
N LEU A 172 21.70 0.80 7.72
CA LEU A 172 21.35 0.03 6.53
C LEU A 172 21.17 -1.46 6.83
N ASP A 173 22.05 -2.00 7.68
CA ASP A 173 21.99 -3.40 8.05
C ASP A 173 20.65 -3.76 8.71
N ILE A 174 20.22 -2.99 9.71
CA ILE A 174 18.94 -3.22 10.37
C ILE A 174 17.75 -2.90 9.44
N MET A 175 17.81 -1.82 8.65
CA MET A 175 16.68 -1.39 7.82
C MET A 175 16.41 -2.31 6.63
N ILE A 176 17.43 -2.89 6.02
CA ILE A 176 17.31 -3.62 4.75
C ILE A 176 17.67 -5.09 4.89
N PHE A 177 18.70 -5.43 5.68
CA PHE A 177 19.23 -6.79 5.74
C PHE A 177 18.65 -7.64 6.89
N THR A 178 17.64 -7.11 7.58
CA THR A 178 16.90 -7.85 8.62
C THR A 178 15.40 -7.91 8.32
N THR A 179 14.71 -8.77 9.07
CA THR A 179 13.25 -8.87 9.05
C THR A 179 12.56 -7.85 9.98
N ASP A 180 13.32 -6.96 10.62
CA ASP A 180 12.80 -5.93 11.52
C ASP A 180 12.62 -4.56 10.85
N GLY A 181 13.31 -4.34 9.72
CA GLY A 181 13.23 -3.12 8.92
C GLY A 181 12.18 -3.18 7.79
N LEU A 182 12.60 -2.80 6.59
CA LEU A 182 11.73 -2.70 5.41
C LEU A 182 11.09 -4.05 5.03
N PHE A 183 11.84 -5.13 5.10
CA PHE A 183 11.36 -6.49 4.83
C PHE A 183 10.65 -7.15 6.03
N GLY A 184 10.26 -6.36 7.01
CA GLY A 184 9.60 -6.78 8.22
C GLY A 184 8.16 -7.28 8.04
N THR A 185 7.53 -7.55 9.18
CA THR A 185 6.15 -8.04 9.25
C THR A 185 5.14 -7.27 8.39
N PRO A 186 5.19 -5.92 8.28
CA PRO A 186 4.21 -5.20 7.48
C PRO A 186 4.22 -5.59 6.01
N LEU A 187 5.40 -5.66 5.42
CA LEU A 187 5.54 -5.98 4.00
C LEU A 187 5.25 -7.48 3.75
N ARG A 188 5.63 -8.35 4.69
CA ARG A 188 5.29 -9.78 4.64
C ARG A 188 3.78 -10.00 4.65
N VAL A 189 3.05 -9.33 5.54
CA VAL A 189 1.58 -9.40 5.59
C VAL A 189 0.97 -8.85 4.30
N ALA A 190 1.52 -7.75 3.76
CA ALA A 190 1.07 -7.20 2.48
C ALA A 190 1.24 -8.20 1.33
N ALA A 191 2.39 -8.89 1.27
CA ALA A 191 2.71 -9.84 0.21
C ALA A 191 1.89 -11.14 0.28
N THR A 192 1.45 -11.56 1.47
CA THR A 192 0.77 -12.86 1.66
C THR A 192 -0.74 -12.71 1.82
N TYR A 193 -1.19 -11.90 2.76
CA TYR A 193 -2.61 -11.84 3.12
C TYR A 193 -3.35 -10.68 2.45
N VAL A 194 -2.80 -9.47 2.54
CA VAL A 194 -3.51 -8.26 2.09
C VAL A 194 -3.80 -8.32 0.59
N LEU A 195 -2.81 -8.72 -0.22
CA LEU A 195 -3.00 -8.84 -1.66
C LEU A 195 -4.11 -9.85 -2.01
N LEU A 196 -4.15 -11.01 -1.35
CA LEU A 196 -5.17 -12.02 -1.57
C LEU A 196 -6.57 -11.52 -1.19
N PHE A 197 -6.67 -10.79 -0.08
CA PHE A 197 -7.95 -10.22 0.33
C PHE A 197 -8.42 -9.11 -0.60
N VAL A 198 -7.50 -8.23 -1.05
CA VAL A 198 -7.83 -7.19 -2.05
C VAL A 198 -8.28 -7.84 -3.36
N LEU A 199 -7.60 -8.88 -3.81
CA LEU A 199 -7.98 -9.65 -4.99
C LEU A 199 -9.38 -10.26 -4.84
N PHE A 200 -9.63 -10.95 -3.73
CA PHE A 200 -10.93 -11.54 -3.42
C PHE A 200 -12.04 -10.48 -3.34
N GLY A 201 -11.78 -9.37 -2.65
CA GLY A 201 -12.72 -8.25 -2.54
C GLY A 201 -13.07 -7.64 -3.90
N THR A 202 -12.05 -7.45 -4.75
CA THR A 202 -12.25 -6.94 -6.12
C THR A 202 -13.06 -7.92 -6.97
N PHE A 203 -12.79 -9.22 -6.83
CA PHE A 203 -13.54 -10.26 -7.52
C PHE A 203 -15.00 -10.27 -7.09
N LEU A 204 -15.25 -10.22 -5.78
CA LEU A 204 -16.59 -10.16 -5.20
C LEU A 204 -17.34 -8.89 -5.62
N ALA A 205 -16.67 -7.74 -5.67
CA ALA A 205 -17.28 -6.50 -6.14
C ALA A 205 -17.78 -6.63 -7.57
N ASN A 206 -16.95 -7.19 -8.46
CA ASN A 206 -17.31 -7.42 -9.87
C ASN A 206 -18.37 -8.52 -10.05
N ALA A 207 -18.48 -9.45 -9.11
CA ALA A 207 -19.52 -10.50 -9.10
C ALA A 207 -20.87 -10.01 -8.54
N GLY A 208 -21.02 -8.73 -8.21
CA GLY A 208 -22.25 -8.14 -7.68
C GLY A 208 -22.38 -8.19 -6.16
N GLY A 209 -21.29 -8.45 -5.45
CA GLY A 209 -21.26 -8.52 -3.98
C GLY A 209 -21.74 -7.23 -3.30
N GLY A 210 -21.42 -6.06 -3.86
CA GLY A 210 -21.91 -4.78 -3.34
C GLY A 210 -23.44 -4.67 -3.38
N GLU A 211 -24.06 -5.09 -4.49
CA GLU A 211 -25.51 -5.10 -4.62
C GLU A 211 -26.15 -6.13 -3.69
N PHE A 212 -25.57 -7.32 -3.58
CA PHE A 212 -26.03 -8.35 -2.65
C PHE A 212 -26.05 -7.85 -1.20
N PHE A 213 -24.94 -7.28 -0.70
CA PHE A 213 -24.88 -6.77 0.67
C PHE A 213 -25.81 -5.58 0.90
N ASN A 214 -25.99 -4.74 -0.09
CA ASN A 214 -26.93 -3.63 -0.03
C ASN A 214 -28.39 -4.14 0.09
N ASN A 215 -28.78 -5.13 -0.69
CA ASN A 215 -30.10 -5.74 -0.64
C ASN A 215 -30.33 -6.48 0.70
N LEU A 216 -29.32 -7.17 1.20
CA LEU A 216 -29.35 -7.80 2.52
C LEU A 216 -29.53 -6.76 3.64
N ALA A 217 -28.75 -5.68 3.60
CA ALA A 217 -28.86 -4.57 4.55
C ALA A 217 -30.23 -3.89 4.47
N ALA A 218 -30.79 -3.73 3.27
CA ALA A 218 -32.12 -3.16 3.07
C ALA A 218 -33.22 -4.03 3.69
N SER A 219 -33.11 -5.34 3.62
CA SER A 219 -34.06 -6.27 4.23
C SER A 219 -34.10 -6.15 5.77
N VAL A 220 -32.94 -5.86 6.39
CA VAL A 220 -32.81 -5.77 7.85
C VAL A 220 -33.13 -4.36 8.39
N ALA A 221 -32.68 -3.34 7.68
CA ALA A 221 -32.70 -1.96 8.18
C ALA A 221 -33.64 -1.01 7.40
N GLY A 222 -34.07 -1.39 6.22
CA GLY A 222 -34.78 -0.50 5.29
C GLY A 222 -36.10 0.05 5.77
N ALA A 223 -36.88 -0.74 6.52
CA ALA A 223 -38.19 -0.35 7.03
C ALA A 223 -38.16 0.55 8.29
N ARG A 224 -36.95 0.84 8.82
CA ARG A 224 -36.81 1.60 10.06
C ARG A 224 -36.60 3.10 9.76
N VAL A 225 -36.93 3.96 10.75
CA VAL A 225 -36.64 5.40 10.67
C VAL A 225 -35.14 5.60 10.43
N GLY A 226 -34.79 6.44 9.42
CA GLY A 226 -33.41 6.60 8.98
C GLY A 226 -32.86 5.42 8.18
N GLY A 227 -33.77 4.59 7.58
CA GLY A 227 -33.45 3.38 6.82
C GLY A 227 -32.25 3.50 5.90
N PRO A 228 -32.19 4.49 4.98
CA PRO A 228 -31.09 4.60 4.02
C PRO A 228 -29.72 4.76 4.66
N ALA A 229 -29.59 5.56 5.70
CA ALA A 229 -28.32 5.70 6.43
C ALA A 229 -27.96 4.39 7.16
N LYS A 230 -28.95 3.70 7.73
CA LYS A 230 -28.73 2.39 8.37
C LYS A 230 -28.36 1.31 7.37
N ILE A 231 -28.95 1.34 6.17
CA ILE A 231 -28.56 0.45 5.06
C ILE A 231 -27.08 0.70 4.72
N ALA A 232 -26.66 1.95 4.57
CA ALA A 232 -25.27 2.28 4.31
C ALA A 232 -24.33 1.71 5.38
N VAL A 233 -24.67 1.90 6.68
CA VAL A 233 -23.85 1.38 7.80
C VAL A 233 -23.77 -0.15 7.78
N VAL A 234 -24.88 -0.85 7.59
CA VAL A 234 -24.88 -2.32 7.60
C VAL A 234 -24.23 -2.88 6.34
N SER A 235 -24.50 -2.31 5.17
CA SER A 235 -23.92 -2.72 3.89
C SER A 235 -22.40 -2.54 3.85
N SER A 236 -21.93 -1.34 4.23
CA SER A 236 -20.49 -1.06 4.30
C SER A 236 -19.80 -1.88 5.38
N GLY A 237 -20.48 -2.11 6.53
CA GLY A 237 -19.96 -3.00 7.55
C GLY A 237 -19.77 -4.43 7.04
N LEU A 238 -20.80 -5.00 6.40
CA LEU A 238 -20.72 -6.35 5.83
C LEU A 238 -19.70 -6.45 4.69
N TYR A 239 -19.68 -5.49 3.78
CA TYR A 239 -18.71 -5.48 2.70
C TYR A 239 -17.27 -5.29 3.22
N GLY A 240 -17.10 -4.39 4.20
CA GLY A 240 -15.81 -4.11 4.84
C GLY A 240 -15.21 -5.31 5.55
N THR A 241 -16.04 -6.24 6.09
CA THR A 241 -15.55 -7.50 6.66
C THR A 241 -14.77 -8.35 5.66
N ILE A 242 -15.01 -8.14 4.36
CA ILE A 242 -14.40 -8.92 3.29
C ILE A 242 -13.31 -8.12 2.59
N SER A 243 -13.54 -6.83 2.30
CA SER A 243 -12.60 -5.98 1.58
C SER A 243 -11.41 -5.54 2.46
N GLY A 244 -11.67 -5.29 3.74
CA GLY A 244 -10.68 -4.71 4.67
C GLY A 244 -10.17 -3.32 4.27
N SER A 245 -10.76 -2.70 3.23
CA SER A 245 -10.31 -1.43 2.65
C SER A 245 -11.44 -0.39 2.63
N PRO A 246 -11.41 0.62 3.50
CA PRO A 246 -12.41 1.69 3.54
C PRO A 246 -12.62 2.40 2.20
N THR A 247 -11.53 2.60 1.45
CA THR A 247 -11.60 3.26 0.15
C THR A 247 -12.35 2.44 -0.88
N SER A 248 -12.11 1.12 -0.91
CA SER A 248 -12.85 0.19 -1.78
C SER A 248 -14.34 0.16 -1.42
N ASP A 249 -14.63 0.18 -0.13
CA ASP A 249 -16.01 0.14 0.38
C ASP A 249 -16.78 1.39 -0.02
N VAL A 250 -16.20 2.59 0.17
CA VAL A 250 -16.82 3.86 -0.26
C VAL A 250 -17.13 3.85 -1.76
N VAL A 251 -16.25 3.31 -2.58
CA VAL A 251 -16.46 3.24 -4.03
C VAL A 251 -17.58 2.24 -4.37
N THR A 252 -17.58 1.07 -3.74
CA THR A 252 -18.50 -0.02 -4.09
C THR A 252 -19.89 0.20 -3.48
N THR A 253 -20.00 0.31 -2.16
CA THR A 253 -21.29 0.48 -1.48
C THR A 253 -21.82 1.89 -1.63
N GLY A 254 -20.94 2.90 -1.59
CA GLY A 254 -21.30 4.31 -1.71
C GLY A 254 -21.85 4.68 -3.08
N SER A 255 -21.48 3.97 -4.14
CA SER A 255 -22.07 4.15 -5.48
C SER A 255 -23.59 3.90 -5.47
N ILE A 256 -24.10 3.08 -4.56
CA ILE A 256 -25.52 2.73 -4.41
C ILE A 256 -26.14 3.55 -3.27
N THR A 257 -25.52 3.59 -2.11
CA THR A 257 -26.09 4.15 -0.87
C THR A 257 -26.14 5.68 -0.89
N ILE A 258 -25.14 6.37 -1.43
CA ILE A 258 -25.12 7.84 -1.52
C ILE A 258 -26.29 8.37 -2.39
N PRO A 259 -26.51 7.87 -3.64
CA PRO A 259 -27.67 8.25 -4.42
C PRO A 259 -29.00 7.92 -3.72
N MET A 260 -29.09 6.79 -3.04
CA MET A 260 -30.28 6.38 -2.29
C MET A 260 -30.59 7.37 -1.16
N MET A 261 -29.62 7.76 -0.34
CA MET A 261 -29.77 8.76 0.72
C MET A 261 -30.19 10.13 0.14
N LYS A 262 -29.56 10.56 -0.93
CA LYS A 262 -29.90 11.83 -1.60
C LYS A 262 -31.33 11.87 -2.14
N LYS A 263 -31.84 10.76 -2.69
CA LYS A 263 -33.24 10.68 -3.19
C LYS A 263 -34.29 10.88 -2.10
N ILE A 264 -33.95 10.59 -0.85
CA ILE A 264 -34.86 10.71 0.31
C ILE A 264 -34.67 12.05 1.04
N GLY A 265 -33.78 12.92 0.52
CA GLY A 265 -33.63 14.29 1.03
C GLY A 265 -32.40 14.51 1.93
N TYR A 266 -31.49 13.55 2.05
CA TYR A 266 -30.22 13.80 2.74
C TYR A 266 -29.37 14.81 1.96
N PRO A 267 -28.76 15.81 2.61
CA PRO A 267 -27.75 16.66 1.99
C PRO A 267 -26.57 15.81 1.48
N ALA A 268 -26.00 16.19 0.36
CA ALA A 268 -24.90 15.42 -0.26
C ALA A 268 -23.70 15.24 0.67
N THR A 269 -23.37 16.28 1.46
CA THR A 269 -22.32 16.24 2.47
C THR A 269 -22.59 15.24 3.60
N VAL A 270 -23.85 15.16 4.06
CA VAL A 270 -24.25 14.19 5.10
C VAL A 270 -24.23 12.78 4.55
N ALA A 271 -24.75 12.56 3.34
CA ALA A 271 -24.73 11.24 2.71
C ALA A 271 -23.30 10.73 2.51
N GLY A 272 -22.40 11.59 2.05
CA GLY A 272 -20.99 11.25 1.93
C GLY A 272 -20.32 10.98 3.27
N ALA A 273 -20.60 11.79 4.30
CA ALA A 273 -20.02 11.59 5.63
C ALA A 273 -20.49 10.28 6.28
N VAL A 274 -21.77 9.91 6.14
CA VAL A 274 -22.31 8.63 6.63
C VAL A 274 -21.59 7.46 5.96
N GLU A 275 -21.41 7.52 4.66
CA GLU A 275 -20.75 6.45 3.91
C GLU A 275 -19.28 6.29 4.29
N VAL A 276 -18.53 7.40 4.38
CA VAL A 276 -17.12 7.37 4.79
C VAL A 276 -16.94 6.83 6.20
N ALA A 277 -17.82 7.25 7.13
CA ALA A 277 -17.78 6.77 8.51
C ALA A 277 -18.12 5.26 8.58
N ALA A 278 -19.14 4.81 7.84
CA ALA A 278 -19.55 3.41 7.77
C ALA A 278 -18.46 2.51 7.19
N SER A 279 -17.86 2.93 6.07
CA SER A 279 -16.78 2.21 5.41
C SER A 279 -15.51 2.14 6.26
N THR A 280 -15.19 3.22 6.99
CA THR A 280 -14.07 3.21 7.93
C THR A 280 -14.34 2.22 9.07
N GLY A 281 -15.56 2.17 9.59
CA GLY A 281 -15.99 1.18 10.59
C GLY A 281 -15.90 -0.26 10.09
N GLY A 282 -16.17 -0.49 8.80
CA GLY A 282 -16.06 -1.81 8.16
C GLY A 282 -14.65 -2.42 8.23
N SER A 283 -13.61 -1.59 8.18
CA SER A 283 -12.21 -2.07 8.27
C SER A 283 -11.81 -2.63 9.64
N ILE A 284 -12.63 -2.42 10.67
CA ILE A 284 -12.39 -2.91 12.04
C ILE A 284 -13.12 -4.24 12.26
N LEU A 285 -14.10 -4.56 11.43
CA LEU A 285 -14.94 -5.75 11.59
C LEU A 285 -14.23 -7.02 11.07
N PRO A 286 -14.24 -8.12 11.86
CA PRO A 286 -13.73 -9.40 11.38
C PRO A 286 -14.64 -10.00 10.29
N PRO A 287 -14.16 -10.94 9.42
CA PRO A 287 -12.89 -11.67 9.53
C PRO A 287 -11.69 -10.98 8.87
N VAL A 288 -11.90 -10.09 7.90
CA VAL A 288 -10.80 -9.41 7.20
C VAL A 288 -10.65 -8.00 7.76
N ILE A 289 -10.07 -7.94 8.92
CA ILE A 289 -9.70 -6.67 9.55
C ILE A 289 -8.64 -5.98 8.68
N GLY A 290 -8.66 -4.64 8.61
CA GLY A 290 -7.63 -3.88 7.89
C GLY A 290 -6.21 -4.31 8.27
N SER A 291 -5.27 -4.19 7.35
CA SER A 291 -3.89 -4.71 7.45
C SER A 291 -3.15 -4.36 8.76
N ALA A 292 -3.54 -3.27 9.43
CA ALA A 292 -2.96 -2.85 10.70
C ALA A 292 -3.25 -3.82 11.85
N ALA A 293 -4.40 -4.50 11.84
CA ALA A 293 -4.78 -5.42 12.91
C ALA A 293 -3.97 -6.73 12.90
N PHE A 294 -3.49 -7.16 11.72
CA PHE A 294 -2.59 -8.31 11.60
C PHE A 294 -1.22 -8.08 12.24
N LYS A 295 -0.81 -6.82 12.41
CA LYS A 295 0.42 -6.47 13.14
C LYS A 295 0.26 -6.63 14.65
N ILE A 296 -0.89 -6.24 15.20
CA ILE A 296 -1.14 -6.26 16.65
C ILE A 296 -1.19 -7.70 17.16
N GLY A 297 -1.79 -8.63 16.42
CA GLY A 297 -1.91 -10.03 16.81
C GLY A 297 -0.58 -10.79 16.86
N ARG A 298 0.45 -10.38 16.12
CA ARG A 298 1.79 -10.99 16.13
C ARG A 298 2.76 -10.41 17.16
N ALA A 299 2.47 -9.25 17.72
CA ALA A 299 3.29 -8.66 18.78
C ALA A 299 3.14 -9.37 20.14
N HIS A 300 2.19 -10.32 20.26
CA HIS A 300 1.89 -11.05 21.49
C HIS A 300 2.12 -12.57 21.39
N VAL A 301 2.79 -13.03 20.33
CA VAL A 301 3.21 -14.45 20.17
C VAL A 301 4.78 -14.51 20.03
#